data_0151896f316b7b99de4e4f5b4ba1f814
#
_entry.id   0151896f316b7b99de4e4f5b4ba1f814
#
_cell.length_a   1.000
_cell.length_b   1.000
_cell.length_c   1.000
_cell.angle_alpha   90.00
_cell.angle_beta   90.00
_cell.angle_gamma   90.00
#
_symmetry.space_group_name_H-M   'P 1'
#
loop_
_entity.id
_entity.type
_entity.pdbx_description
1 polymer ?
#
loop_
_entity_poly.entity_id
_entity_poly.type
_entity_poly.pdbx_seq_one_letter_code
_entity_poly.pdbx_strand_id
1 'polypeptide(L)'
;MAKQKVETITTPADSKYKIIVTKKGPYLVYGQPPLATQHIVPNEMGESWAFEEGEHFSTAKEPTALCRCGASKNKPYCDGSHQTHRWKSKITAHPEALLDNIEITSGEELTLTDNPQYCVFARFCDAGGGVWTATETSFDDTSRRQAIRQASMCPSGRLMIWGNGSDRPFERHYEPSLGLIEDDELVEQWSSMLKPIYDQVITQNIEDFFALPLNKFKA
;
A
#
# COMPACT_ATOMS: atom_id res chain seq x y z
N MET A 1 -11.86 22.56 24.26
CA MET A 1 -11.59 22.15 22.86
C MET A 1 -10.07 22.01 22.71
N ALA A 2 -9.55 20.79 22.84
CA ALA A 2 -8.12 20.53 22.74
C ALA A 2 -7.67 20.68 21.28
N LYS A 3 -6.70 21.55 21.05
CA LYS A 3 -6.00 21.66 19.76
C LYS A 3 -5.22 20.36 19.55
N GLN A 4 -5.65 19.52 18.63
CA GLN A 4 -4.85 18.40 18.15
C GLN A 4 -3.56 18.97 17.54
N LYS A 5 -2.46 18.81 18.26
CA LYS A 5 -1.11 19.06 17.78
C LYS A 5 -0.83 17.97 16.75
N VAL A 6 -0.77 18.32 15.48
CA VAL A 6 -0.23 17.44 14.45
C VAL A 6 1.25 17.34 14.75
N GLU A 7 1.66 16.27 15.41
CA GLU A 7 3.07 15.94 15.54
C GLU A 7 3.56 15.59 14.15
N THR A 8 4.39 16.44 13.61
CA THR A 8 5.13 16.20 12.39
C THR A 8 6.00 14.99 12.66
N ILE A 9 5.74 13.88 11.97
CA ILE A 9 6.68 12.75 11.94
C ILE A 9 8.01 13.36 11.51
N THR A 10 8.98 13.30 12.41
CA THR A 10 10.30 13.89 12.20
C THR A 10 11.01 13.11 11.10
N THR A 11 10.84 13.57 9.86
CA THR A 11 11.81 13.29 8.81
C THR A 11 13.17 13.78 9.34
N PRO A 12 14.27 13.04 9.16
CA PRO A 12 15.60 13.53 9.54
C PRO A 12 15.78 14.96 9.03
N ALA A 13 16.34 15.85 9.83
CA ALA A 13 16.42 17.30 9.56
C ALA A 13 17.10 17.63 8.22
N ASP A 14 17.84 16.68 7.65
CA ASP A 14 18.60 16.78 6.39
C ASP A 14 17.92 16.08 5.19
N SER A 15 16.66 15.65 5.29
CA SER A 15 16.01 15.03 4.14
C SER A 15 15.74 16.03 3.04
N LYS A 16 16.34 15.79 1.87
CA LYS A 16 16.10 16.54 0.63
C LYS A 16 14.61 16.56 0.26
N TYR A 17 13.88 15.49 0.58
CA TYR A 17 12.50 15.29 0.18
C TYR A 17 11.55 15.48 1.35
N LYS A 18 10.42 16.16 1.09
CA LYS A 18 9.39 16.42 2.10
C LYS A 18 8.01 16.41 1.48
N ILE A 19 7.05 15.76 2.16
CA ILE A 19 5.64 15.79 1.78
C ILE A 19 4.83 16.46 2.90
N ILE A 20 4.05 17.49 2.55
CA ILE A 20 3.13 18.15 3.46
C ILE A 20 1.70 17.79 3.08
N VAL A 21 0.95 17.23 4.02
CA VAL A 21 -0.49 16.99 3.86
C VAL A 21 -1.25 18.24 4.27
N THR A 22 -1.85 18.95 3.31
CA THR A 22 -2.60 20.17 3.61
C THR A 22 -3.99 19.86 4.16
N LYS A 23 -4.51 20.71 5.06
CA LYS A 23 -5.75 20.46 5.80
C LYS A 23 -6.98 20.20 4.91
N LYS A 24 -7.13 20.91 3.81
CA LYS A 24 -8.26 20.80 2.86
C LYS A 24 -7.78 20.95 1.41
N GLY A 25 -6.63 20.42 1.09
CA GLY A 25 -6.01 20.60 -0.21
C GLY A 25 -5.10 19.44 -0.60
N PRO A 26 -4.18 19.68 -1.53
CA PRO A 26 -3.30 18.66 -2.11
C PRO A 26 -2.25 18.15 -1.12
N TYR A 27 -1.50 17.15 -1.57
CA TYR A 27 -0.16 16.89 -1.06
C TYR A 27 0.81 17.91 -1.67
N LEU A 28 1.67 18.51 -0.87
CA LEU A 28 2.74 19.38 -1.34
C LEU A 28 4.06 18.64 -1.22
N VAL A 29 4.68 18.35 -2.35
CA VAL A 29 5.92 17.59 -2.47
C VAL A 29 7.08 18.54 -2.75
N TYR A 30 8.13 18.44 -1.95
CA TYR A 30 9.35 19.22 -2.04
C TYR A 30 10.55 18.35 -2.35
N GLY A 31 11.60 18.94 -2.93
CA GLY A 31 12.87 18.29 -3.22
C GLY A 31 12.91 17.62 -4.60
N GLN A 32 11.84 17.71 -5.38
CA GLN A 32 11.76 17.21 -6.75
C GLN A 32 12.10 15.72 -6.89
N PRO A 33 11.48 14.81 -6.10
CA PRO A 33 11.70 13.39 -6.28
C PRO A 33 11.23 12.94 -7.67
N PRO A 34 11.86 11.91 -8.27
CA PRO A 34 11.28 11.23 -9.42
C PRO A 34 9.85 10.79 -9.10
N LEU A 35 8.95 10.97 -10.06
CA LEU A 35 7.53 10.63 -9.92
C LEU A 35 7.08 9.85 -11.16
N ALA A 36 6.57 8.64 -10.95
CA ALA A 36 6.04 7.80 -12.01
C ALA A 36 4.83 7.00 -11.54
N THR A 37 4.02 6.50 -12.46
CA THR A 37 3.07 5.43 -12.14
C THR A 37 3.80 4.13 -11.85
N GLN A 38 3.18 3.29 -11.02
CA GLN A 38 3.66 1.94 -10.71
C GLN A 38 2.49 0.98 -10.91
N HIS A 39 2.65 0.05 -11.83
CA HIS A 39 1.66 -0.97 -12.11
C HIS A 39 2.04 -2.27 -11.39
N ILE A 40 1.05 -2.95 -10.79
CA ILE A 40 1.26 -4.26 -10.21
C ILE A 40 1.12 -5.29 -11.33
N VAL A 41 2.21 -5.97 -11.64
CA VAL A 41 2.25 -7.01 -12.68
C VAL A 41 2.06 -8.38 -12.03
N PRO A 42 1.06 -9.17 -12.46
CA PRO A 42 0.83 -10.50 -11.95
C PRO A 42 1.84 -11.52 -12.51
N ASN A 43 2.00 -12.64 -11.80
CA ASN A 43 2.66 -13.84 -12.32
C ASN A 43 1.71 -14.65 -13.20
N GLU A 44 2.17 -15.81 -13.69
CA GLU A 44 1.37 -16.73 -14.53
C GLU A 44 0.12 -17.26 -13.83
N MET A 45 0.07 -17.23 -12.50
CA MET A 45 -1.08 -17.65 -11.69
C MET A 45 -2.04 -16.49 -11.35
N GLY A 46 -1.76 -15.27 -11.83
CA GLY A 46 -2.56 -14.08 -11.54
C GLY A 46 -2.31 -13.46 -10.15
N GLU A 47 -1.23 -13.86 -9.47
CA GLU A 47 -0.87 -13.33 -8.17
C GLU A 47 0.01 -12.07 -8.32
N SER A 48 -0.18 -11.06 -7.46
CA SER A 48 0.66 -9.85 -7.47
C SER A 48 2.14 -10.20 -7.32
N TRP A 49 2.93 -9.86 -8.34
CA TRP A 49 4.30 -10.39 -8.43
C TRP A 49 5.38 -9.32 -8.48
N ALA A 50 5.22 -8.29 -9.29
CA ALA A 50 6.22 -7.25 -9.49
C ALA A 50 5.58 -5.88 -9.62
N PHE A 51 6.39 -4.82 -9.47
CA PHE A 51 6.03 -3.49 -9.92
C PHE A 51 6.70 -3.24 -11.25
N GLU A 52 5.94 -2.66 -12.19
CA GLU A 52 6.45 -2.10 -13.43
C GLU A 52 6.23 -0.59 -13.42
N GLU A 53 7.28 0.15 -13.80
CA GLU A 53 7.23 1.60 -13.87
C GLU A 53 6.56 2.04 -15.18
N GLY A 54 5.58 2.94 -15.07
CA GLY A 54 4.84 3.46 -16.22
C GLY A 54 5.20 4.91 -16.53
N GLU A 55 4.18 5.77 -16.68
CA GLU A 55 4.35 7.16 -17.09
C GLU A 55 5.11 7.98 -16.06
N HIS A 56 6.07 8.80 -16.52
CA HIS A 56 6.83 9.73 -15.70
C HIS A 56 6.20 11.12 -15.69
N PHE A 57 6.20 11.74 -14.51
CA PHE A 57 5.62 13.07 -14.28
C PHE A 57 6.67 14.06 -13.77
N SER A 58 6.57 15.31 -14.23
CA SER A 58 7.49 16.36 -13.83
C SER A 58 7.25 16.84 -12.40
N THR A 59 8.29 16.88 -11.59
CA THR A 59 8.30 17.49 -10.25
C THR A 59 9.10 18.80 -10.21
N ALA A 60 9.41 19.40 -11.38
CA ALA A 60 10.23 20.60 -11.50
C ALA A 60 9.62 21.84 -10.81
N LYS A 61 8.29 21.91 -10.67
CA LYS A 61 7.61 22.96 -9.92
C LYS A 61 7.66 22.64 -8.43
N GLU A 62 8.20 23.53 -7.62
CA GLU A 62 8.33 23.33 -6.18
C GLU A 62 7.51 24.36 -5.37
N PRO A 63 6.62 23.93 -4.46
CA PRO A 63 6.25 22.53 -4.28
C PRO A 63 5.43 21.97 -5.44
N THR A 64 5.63 20.70 -5.76
CA THR A 64 4.72 19.97 -6.65
C THR A 64 3.45 19.64 -5.89
N ALA A 65 2.31 20.13 -6.36
CA ALA A 65 1.01 19.87 -5.73
C ALA A 65 0.32 18.67 -6.36
N LEU A 66 0.24 17.55 -5.64
CA LEU A 66 -0.42 16.32 -6.10
C LEU A 66 -1.87 16.24 -5.61
N CYS A 67 -2.74 15.70 -6.44
CA CYS A 67 -4.16 15.57 -6.15
C CYS A 67 -4.38 14.64 -4.95
N ARG A 68 -5.22 15.08 -3.99
CA ARG A 68 -5.61 14.30 -2.82
C ARG A 68 -7.11 14.02 -2.76
N CYS A 69 -7.92 14.82 -3.46
CA CYS A 69 -9.37 14.70 -3.44
C CYS A 69 -9.94 13.72 -4.49
N GLY A 70 -9.10 13.22 -5.41
CA GLY A 70 -9.49 12.33 -6.49
C GLY A 70 -10.18 13.02 -7.69
N ALA A 71 -10.60 14.30 -7.55
CA ALA A 71 -11.44 14.99 -8.53
C ALA A 71 -10.66 15.85 -9.55
N SER A 72 -9.34 15.89 -9.48
CA SER A 72 -8.53 16.64 -10.45
C SER A 72 -8.72 16.08 -11.86
N LYS A 73 -8.84 16.96 -12.84
CA LYS A 73 -8.85 16.65 -14.28
C LYS A 73 -7.45 16.61 -14.87
N ASN A 74 -6.44 17.00 -14.10
CA ASN A 74 -5.04 17.04 -14.50
C ASN A 74 -4.18 16.16 -13.56
N LYS A 75 -4.60 14.92 -13.36
CA LYS A 75 -3.87 13.97 -12.51
C LYS A 75 -2.46 13.71 -13.08
N PRO A 76 -1.46 13.53 -12.22
CA PRO A 76 -1.54 13.44 -10.77
C PRO A 76 -1.60 14.79 -10.05
N TYR A 77 -1.55 15.91 -10.76
CA TYR A 77 -1.45 17.26 -10.18
C TYR A 77 -2.79 17.77 -9.65
N CYS A 78 -2.70 18.67 -8.69
CA CYS A 78 -3.86 19.40 -8.18
C CYS A 78 -4.21 20.55 -9.12
N ASP A 79 -5.47 20.60 -9.57
CA ASP A 79 -6.04 21.65 -10.41
C ASP A 79 -6.98 22.60 -9.65
N GLY A 80 -7.11 22.42 -8.32
CA GLY A 80 -8.02 23.22 -7.49
C GLY A 80 -9.43 22.64 -7.34
N SER A 81 -9.78 21.56 -8.02
CA SER A 81 -11.11 20.91 -7.95
C SER A 81 -11.53 20.55 -6.52
N HIS A 82 -10.58 20.34 -5.60
CA HIS A 82 -10.86 20.10 -4.19
C HIS A 82 -11.66 21.20 -3.49
N GLN A 83 -11.72 22.41 -4.06
CA GLN A 83 -12.44 23.55 -3.48
C GLN A 83 -13.95 23.45 -3.74
N THR A 84 -14.34 22.84 -4.85
CA THR A 84 -15.74 22.70 -5.28
C THR A 84 -16.28 21.30 -5.12
N HIS A 85 -15.38 20.30 -5.11
CA HIS A 85 -15.73 18.89 -4.95
C HIS A 85 -15.96 18.55 -3.47
N ARG A 86 -17.08 17.86 -3.18
CA ARG A 86 -17.35 17.31 -1.84
C ARG A 86 -16.48 16.09 -1.59
N TRP A 87 -15.56 16.20 -0.64
CA TRP A 87 -14.70 15.09 -0.22
C TRP A 87 -14.39 15.15 1.27
N LYS A 88 -13.99 14.01 1.84
CA LYS A 88 -13.59 13.91 3.24
C LYS A 88 -12.09 14.23 3.35
N SER A 89 -11.76 15.46 3.75
CA SER A 89 -10.35 15.91 3.88
C SER A 89 -9.68 15.52 5.19
N LYS A 90 -10.42 14.89 6.12
CA LYS A 90 -9.86 14.42 7.41
C LYS A 90 -8.82 13.34 7.13
N ILE A 91 -7.67 13.47 7.79
CA ILE A 91 -6.66 12.41 7.80
C ILE A 91 -7.24 11.27 8.64
N THR A 92 -7.29 10.08 8.05
CA THR A 92 -7.80 8.86 8.68
C THR A 92 -6.69 7.84 8.96
N ALA A 93 -5.46 8.15 8.54
CA ALA A 93 -4.30 7.32 8.83
C ALA A 93 -4.09 7.20 10.34
N HIS A 94 -3.69 6.03 10.78
CA HIS A 94 -3.31 5.77 12.17
C HIS A 94 -1.97 6.45 12.45
N PRO A 95 -1.84 7.20 13.56
CA PRO A 95 -0.62 7.91 13.91
C PRO A 95 0.39 7.05 14.69
N GLU A 96 0.03 5.82 15.02
CA GLU A 96 0.88 4.89 15.78
C GLU A 96 2.12 4.51 14.98
N ALA A 97 3.18 4.12 15.67
CA ALA A 97 4.36 3.58 15.02
C ALA A 97 4.06 2.25 14.33
N LEU A 98 4.76 1.96 13.23
CA LEU A 98 4.52 0.75 12.43
C LEU A 98 4.68 -0.53 13.25
N LEU A 99 5.56 -0.52 14.25
CA LEU A 99 5.81 -1.66 15.14
C LEU A 99 4.89 -1.70 16.39
N ASP A 100 3.96 -0.73 16.52
CA ASP A 100 2.95 -0.79 17.56
C ASP A 100 1.80 -1.73 17.12
N ASN A 101 1.32 -2.58 18.03
CA ASN A 101 0.21 -3.51 17.78
C ASN A 101 0.47 -4.49 16.62
N ILE A 102 1.67 -5.04 16.55
CA ILE A 102 2.07 -6.02 15.54
C ILE A 102 1.62 -7.43 15.89
N GLU A 103 1.34 -8.21 14.84
CA GLU A 103 1.28 -9.66 14.88
C GLU A 103 2.66 -10.23 14.52
N ILE A 104 3.03 -11.36 15.13
CA ILE A 104 4.34 -11.98 14.93
C ILE A 104 4.15 -13.40 14.43
N THR A 105 4.79 -13.72 13.30
CA THR A 105 4.94 -15.08 12.79
C THR A 105 6.41 -15.47 12.91
N SER A 106 6.68 -16.56 13.61
CA SER A 106 8.05 -17.04 13.83
C SER A 106 8.32 -18.31 13.03
N GLY A 107 9.43 -18.30 12.33
CA GLY A 107 10.01 -19.48 11.68
C GLY A 107 11.37 -19.84 12.29
N GLU A 108 12.03 -20.85 11.73
CA GLU A 108 13.29 -21.33 12.25
C GLU A 108 14.44 -20.32 12.04
N GLU A 109 14.47 -19.61 10.91
CA GLU A 109 15.50 -18.63 10.59
C GLU A 109 15.00 -17.18 10.51
N LEU A 110 13.69 -16.99 10.31
CA LEU A 110 13.07 -15.70 10.13
C LEU A 110 11.95 -15.45 11.13
N THR A 111 11.74 -14.18 11.43
CA THR A 111 10.56 -13.67 12.12
C THR A 111 9.92 -12.59 11.25
N LEU A 112 8.60 -12.69 11.03
CA LEU A 112 7.79 -11.68 10.37
C LEU A 112 7.04 -10.87 11.42
N THR A 113 7.13 -9.55 11.33
CA THR A 113 6.23 -8.63 12.01
C THR A 113 5.23 -8.06 11.03
N ASP A 114 3.96 -8.05 11.38
CA ASP A 114 2.85 -7.60 10.55
C ASP A 114 1.98 -6.61 11.33
N ASN A 115 1.70 -5.44 10.76
CA ASN A 115 0.72 -4.52 11.29
C ASN A 115 -0.49 -4.43 10.35
N PRO A 116 -1.55 -5.24 10.57
CA PRO A 116 -2.70 -5.33 9.65
C PRO A 116 -3.43 -4.01 9.41
N GLN A 117 -3.32 -3.03 10.34
CA GLN A 117 -3.96 -1.72 10.23
C GLN A 117 -3.47 -0.91 9.02
N TYR A 118 -2.26 -1.19 8.54
CA TYR A 118 -1.65 -0.50 7.39
C TYR A 118 -1.79 -1.28 6.08
N CYS A 119 -2.66 -2.30 6.01
CA CYS A 119 -2.88 -3.05 4.79
C CYS A 119 -3.54 -2.19 3.69
N VAL A 120 -2.91 -2.14 2.52
CA VAL A 120 -3.40 -1.45 1.32
C VAL A 120 -3.85 -2.41 0.21
N PHE A 121 -3.98 -3.70 0.55
CA PHE A 121 -4.49 -4.76 -0.33
C PHE A 121 -3.73 -4.99 -1.64
N ALA A 122 -2.45 -4.62 -1.73
CA ALA A 122 -1.62 -4.87 -2.91
C ALA A 122 -1.28 -6.36 -3.15
N ARG A 123 -1.54 -7.23 -2.15
CA ARG A 123 -1.56 -8.69 -2.23
C ARG A 123 -0.25 -9.41 -2.60
N PHE A 124 0.88 -8.72 -2.60
CA PHE A 124 2.18 -9.38 -2.77
C PHE A 124 2.46 -10.45 -1.73
N CYS A 125 1.89 -10.29 -0.54
CA CYS A 125 2.05 -11.21 0.58
C CYS A 125 1.31 -12.54 0.40
N ASP A 126 0.35 -12.63 -0.52
CA ASP A 126 -0.46 -13.83 -0.74
C ASP A 126 0.17 -14.79 -1.76
N ALA A 127 1.07 -14.31 -2.63
CA ALA A 127 1.64 -15.08 -3.72
C ALA A 127 2.38 -16.34 -3.20
N GLY A 128 2.31 -17.43 -3.98
CA GLY A 128 3.05 -18.66 -3.73
C GLY A 128 2.79 -19.32 -2.36
N GLY A 129 1.58 -19.20 -1.82
CA GLY A 129 1.19 -19.77 -0.54
C GLY A 129 1.34 -18.88 0.67
N GLY A 130 1.80 -17.62 0.46
CA GLY A 130 1.78 -16.56 1.45
C GLY A 130 3.05 -16.39 2.26
N VAL A 131 3.29 -15.11 2.62
CA VAL A 131 4.49 -14.69 3.37
C VAL A 131 4.58 -15.33 4.75
N TRP A 132 3.44 -15.58 5.40
CA TRP A 132 3.38 -16.19 6.74
C TRP A 132 3.87 -17.63 6.70
N THR A 133 3.32 -18.46 5.79
CA THR A 133 3.77 -19.85 5.59
C THR A 133 5.24 -19.91 5.16
N ALA A 134 5.66 -19.01 4.25
CA ALA A 134 7.05 -18.93 3.84
C ALA A 134 7.99 -18.54 5.00
N THR A 135 7.51 -17.74 5.96
CA THR A 135 8.26 -17.43 7.18
C THR A 135 8.37 -18.64 8.10
N GLU A 136 7.26 -19.34 8.35
CA GLU A 136 7.23 -20.53 9.21
C GLU A 136 8.16 -21.62 8.69
N THR A 137 8.26 -21.77 7.36
CA THR A 137 9.12 -22.77 6.68
C THR A 137 10.47 -22.21 6.26
N SER A 138 10.96 -21.17 6.92
CA SER A 138 12.18 -20.44 6.54
C SER A 138 13.49 -21.21 6.68
N PHE A 139 13.47 -22.43 7.22
CA PHE A 139 14.58 -23.37 7.17
C PHE A 139 14.91 -23.79 5.71
N ASP A 140 13.94 -23.73 4.81
CA ASP A 140 14.15 -23.91 3.37
C ASP A 140 14.54 -22.61 2.69
N ASP A 141 15.57 -22.67 1.85
CA ASP A 141 16.11 -21.51 1.13
C ASP A 141 15.08 -20.83 0.22
N THR A 142 14.21 -21.60 -0.41
CA THR A 142 13.18 -21.07 -1.32
C THR A 142 12.14 -20.29 -0.54
N SER A 143 11.63 -20.87 0.54
CA SER A 143 10.67 -20.24 1.45
C SER A 143 11.26 -18.96 2.06
N ARG A 144 12.52 -19.01 2.51
CA ARG A 144 13.21 -17.86 3.08
C ARG A 144 13.30 -16.70 2.09
N ARG A 145 13.73 -16.95 0.84
CA ARG A 145 13.80 -15.91 -0.20
C ARG A 145 12.44 -15.37 -0.56
N GLN A 146 11.42 -16.24 -0.60
CA GLN A 146 10.04 -15.85 -0.86
C GLN A 146 9.54 -14.90 0.23
N ALA A 147 9.71 -15.24 1.51
CA ALA A 147 9.27 -14.41 2.63
C ALA A 147 9.91 -13.01 2.58
N ILE A 148 11.25 -12.95 2.39
CA ILE A 148 11.98 -11.67 2.27
C ILE A 148 11.48 -10.86 1.08
N ARG A 149 11.29 -11.49 -0.08
CA ARG A 149 10.80 -10.82 -1.27
C ARG A 149 9.40 -10.24 -1.07
N GLN A 150 8.46 -11.05 -0.57
CA GLN A 150 7.06 -10.65 -0.41
C GLN A 150 6.90 -9.51 0.60
N ALA A 151 7.60 -9.58 1.73
CA ALA A 151 7.59 -8.49 2.71
C ALA A 151 8.16 -7.20 2.12
N SER A 152 9.28 -7.30 1.38
CA SER A 152 9.91 -6.14 0.72
C SER A 152 9.05 -5.51 -0.38
N MET A 153 8.08 -6.21 -0.93
CA MET A 153 7.17 -5.70 -1.96
C MET A 153 5.91 -5.05 -1.37
N CYS A 154 5.72 -5.10 -0.04
CA CYS A 154 4.58 -4.49 0.60
C CYS A 154 4.66 -2.95 0.52
N PRO A 155 3.77 -2.25 -0.22
CA PRO A 155 3.92 -0.82 -0.45
C PRO A 155 3.66 0.04 0.79
N SER A 156 2.97 -0.48 1.79
CA SER A 156 2.78 0.22 3.07
C SER A 156 3.90 -0.04 4.07
N GLY A 157 4.80 -1.00 3.79
CA GLY A 157 5.86 -1.40 4.70
C GLY A 157 5.37 -2.11 5.98
N ARG A 158 4.09 -2.52 6.03
CA ARG A 158 3.53 -3.16 7.23
C ARG A 158 4.16 -4.51 7.57
N LEU A 159 4.70 -5.18 6.56
CA LEU A 159 5.35 -6.47 6.67
C LEU A 159 6.87 -6.27 6.75
N MET A 160 7.48 -6.71 7.84
CA MET A 160 8.92 -6.62 8.04
C MET A 160 9.48 -7.99 8.41
N ILE A 161 10.50 -8.43 7.69
CA ILE A 161 11.19 -9.71 7.93
C ILE A 161 12.50 -9.45 8.67
N TRP A 162 12.72 -10.21 9.70
CA TRP A 162 13.91 -10.17 10.55
C TRP A 162 14.62 -11.51 10.49
N GLY A 163 15.95 -11.52 10.37
CA GLY A 163 16.73 -12.71 10.67
C GLY A 163 16.69 -12.97 12.18
N ASN A 164 16.54 -14.22 12.62
CA ASN A 164 16.51 -14.53 14.04
C ASN A 164 17.81 -14.07 14.71
N GLY A 165 17.68 -13.21 15.74
CA GLY A 165 18.82 -12.56 16.40
C GLY A 165 19.32 -11.28 15.74
N SER A 166 18.71 -10.82 14.65
CA SER A 166 19.03 -9.53 14.02
C SER A 166 18.29 -8.37 14.71
N ASP A 167 18.95 -7.23 14.83
CA ASP A 167 18.36 -5.96 15.31
C ASP A 167 17.81 -5.09 14.17
N ARG A 168 17.94 -5.56 12.92
CA ARG A 168 17.45 -4.87 11.72
C ARG A 168 16.67 -5.80 10.81
N PRO A 169 15.55 -5.31 10.22
CA PRO A 169 14.82 -6.08 9.24
C PRO A 169 15.62 -6.18 7.92
N PHE A 170 15.27 -7.17 7.12
CA PHE A 170 15.71 -7.20 5.73
C PHE A 170 14.94 -6.15 4.95
N GLU A 171 15.63 -5.18 4.40
CA GLU A 171 15.06 -4.12 3.57
C GLU A 171 15.71 -4.13 2.19
N ARG A 172 14.89 -4.02 1.16
CA ARG A 172 15.38 -3.77 -0.18
C ARG A 172 15.79 -2.31 -0.30
N HIS A 173 16.98 -2.05 -0.85
CA HIS A 173 17.37 -0.69 -1.15
C HIS A 173 16.57 -0.16 -2.35
N TYR A 174 15.92 0.98 -2.15
CA TYR A 174 15.25 1.73 -3.20
C TYR A 174 15.80 3.14 -3.27
N GLU A 175 16.06 3.63 -4.48
CA GLU A 175 16.34 5.04 -4.66
C GLU A 175 15.08 5.87 -4.32
N PRO A 176 15.25 7.04 -3.68
CA PRO A 176 14.14 7.88 -3.30
C PRO A 176 13.30 8.31 -4.50
N SER A 177 12.06 7.88 -4.57
CA SER A 177 11.10 8.17 -5.63
C SER A 177 9.68 8.18 -5.09
N LEU A 178 8.73 8.65 -5.88
CA LEU A 178 7.30 8.54 -5.62
C LEU A 178 6.65 7.66 -6.69
N GLY A 179 6.12 6.52 -6.28
CA GLY A 179 5.30 5.65 -7.11
C GLY A 179 3.82 5.96 -6.90
N LEU A 180 3.10 6.24 -7.99
CA LEU A 180 1.64 6.30 -8.00
C LEU A 180 1.15 4.91 -8.39
N ILE A 181 0.70 4.15 -7.40
CA ILE A 181 0.16 2.81 -7.65
C ILE A 181 -1.21 2.98 -8.27
N GLU A 182 -1.37 2.56 -9.51
CA GLU A 182 -2.64 2.50 -10.22
C GLU A 182 -3.19 1.08 -10.16
N ASP A 183 -4.46 0.98 -9.78
CA ASP A 183 -5.14 -0.29 -9.49
C ASP A 183 -6.07 -0.70 -10.64
N ASP A 184 -6.03 0.01 -11.78
CA ASP A 184 -7.01 -0.11 -12.86
C ASP A 184 -7.03 -1.51 -13.51
N GLU A 185 -5.88 -2.19 -13.64
CA GLU A 185 -5.83 -3.54 -14.21
C GLU A 185 -6.31 -4.62 -13.22
N LEU A 186 -6.06 -4.45 -11.92
CA LEU A 186 -6.60 -5.36 -10.91
C LEU A 186 -8.13 -5.23 -10.83
N VAL A 187 -8.66 -4.01 -10.92
CA VAL A 187 -10.12 -3.78 -10.94
C VAL A 187 -10.75 -4.41 -12.19
N GLU A 188 -10.14 -4.31 -13.37
CA GLU A 188 -10.64 -4.97 -14.58
C GLU A 188 -10.51 -6.49 -14.53
N GLN A 189 -9.40 -7.03 -14.05
CA GLN A 189 -9.24 -8.47 -13.85
C GLN A 189 -10.20 -9.02 -12.79
N TRP A 190 -10.35 -8.31 -11.66
CA TRP A 190 -11.32 -8.68 -10.64
C TRP A 190 -12.76 -8.56 -11.15
N SER A 191 -13.08 -7.52 -11.91
CA SER A 191 -14.41 -7.39 -12.49
C SER A 191 -14.68 -8.45 -13.54
N SER A 192 -13.69 -8.86 -14.34
CA SER A 192 -13.82 -9.95 -15.32
C SER A 192 -13.90 -11.33 -14.67
N MET A 193 -13.19 -11.58 -13.57
CA MET A 193 -13.25 -12.83 -12.81
C MET A 193 -14.48 -12.91 -11.91
N LEU A 194 -14.89 -11.80 -11.30
CA LEU A 194 -16.04 -11.75 -10.41
C LEU A 194 -17.35 -11.45 -11.15
N LYS A 195 -17.31 -10.87 -12.35
CA LYS A 195 -18.51 -10.56 -13.11
C LYS A 195 -19.41 -11.77 -13.37
N PRO A 196 -18.90 -12.96 -13.76
CA PRO A 196 -19.73 -14.15 -13.87
C PRO A 196 -20.32 -14.60 -12.53
N ILE A 197 -19.59 -14.41 -11.42
CA ILE A 197 -20.04 -14.72 -10.07
C ILE A 197 -21.05 -13.66 -9.61
N TYR A 198 -20.77 -12.40 -9.89
CA TYR A 198 -21.68 -11.26 -9.62
C TYR A 198 -22.98 -11.39 -10.40
N ASP A 199 -22.93 -11.71 -11.70
CA ASP A 199 -24.12 -11.88 -12.54
C ASP A 199 -24.97 -13.08 -12.09
N GLN A 200 -24.36 -14.14 -11.55
CA GLN A 200 -25.10 -15.26 -10.94
C GLN A 200 -25.70 -14.92 -9.58
N VAL A 201 -25.04 -14.10 -8.77
CA VAL A 201 -25.50 -13.72 -7.42
C VAL A 201 -26.54 -12.59 -7.48
N ILE A 202 -26.38 -11.63 -8.40
CA ILE A 202 -27.32 -10.49 -8.57
C ILE A 202 -28.66 -10.95 -9.12
N THR A 203 -28.72 -12.02 -9.93
CA THR A 203 -29.98 -12.60 -10.39
C THR A 203 -30.75 -13.33 -9.30
N GLN A 204 -30.15 -13.62 -8.16
CA GLN A 204 -30.81 -14.38 -7.09
C GLN A 204 -31.09 -13.64 -5.79
N ASN A 205 -30.43 -12.57 -5.35
CA ASN A 205 -30.83 -11.70 -4.21
C ASN A 205 -29.73 -10.71 -3.80
N ILE A 206 -29.83 -9.46 -4.23
CA ILE A 206 -28.90 -8.38 -3.84
C ILE A 206 -28.97 -8.07 -2.34
N GLU A 207 -30.13 -8.23 -1.70
CA GLU A 207 -30.32 -7.85 -0.29
C GLU A 207 -29.64 -8.80 0.69
N ASP A 208 -29.52 -10.08 0.35
CA ASP A 208 -28.87 -11.08 1.21
C ASP A 208 -27.33 -11.03 1.16
N PHE A 209 -26.75 -10.51 0.08
CA PHE A 209 -25.30 -10.44 -0.07
C PHE A 209 -24.68 -9.37 0.84
N PHE A 210 -25.34 -8.24 1.02
CA PHE A 210 -24.90 -7.17 1.92
C PHE A 210 -25.23 -7.43 3.40
N ALA A 211 -26.06 -8.45 3.69
CA ALA A 211 -26.39 -8.88 5.05
C ALA A 211 -25.41 -9.92 5.62
N LEU A 212 -24.48 -10.45 4.80
CA LEU A 212 -23.51 -11.43 5.28
C LEU A 212 -22.38 -10.73 6.04
N PRO A 213 -22.14 -11.07 7.31
CA PRO A 213 -21.03 -10.51 8.06
C PRO A 213 -19.69 -10.92 7.42
N LEU A 214 -18.79 -9.95 7.24
CA LEU A 214 -17.46 -10.10 6.61
C LEU A 214 -16.57 -11.20 7.19
N ASN A 215 -16.94 -11.79 8.32
CA ASN A 215 -16.20 -12.88 8.98
C ASN A 215 -16.47 -14.29 8.42
N LYS A 216 -17.31 -14.44 7.37
CA LYS A 216 -17.53 -15.76 6.72
C LYS A 216 -16.61 -16.05 5.53
N PHE A 217 -15.72 -15.12 5.17
CA PHE A 217 -14.71 -15.34 4.13
C PHE A 217 -13.33 -15.69 4.72
N LYS A 218 -13.32 -16.53 5.77
CA LYS A 218 -12.10 -17.22 6.21
C LYS A 218 -12.15 -18.63 5.65
N ALA A 219 -11.43 -18.87 4.59
CA ALA A 219 -10.95 -20.16 4.17
C ALA A 219 -9.53 -20.00 3.65
#